data_9d1393767fbf9d05d07e3471478cb910
#
_entry.id   9d1393767fbf9d05d07e3471478cb910
#
_cell.length_a   1.000
_cell.length_b   1.000
_cell.length_c   1.000
_cell.angle_alpha   90.00
_cell.angle_beta   90.00
_cell.angle_gamma   90.00
#
_symmetry.space_group_name_H-M   'P 1'
#
loop_
_entity.id
_entity.type
_entity.pdbx_description
1 polymer ?
#
loop_
_entity_poly.entity_id
_entity_poly.type
_entity_poly.pdbx_seq_one_letter_code
_entity_poly.pdbx_strand_id
1 'polypeptide(L)'
;MPRLTALRALAPLRLRGFRLLTIGQVTSNVGDACYAVALPWYVLAAHGGVLLLGTVLAAYGVPRTALIAVGGYASDRWRPQTVMMATDAVRALVLAALAVTAATGPARAVVLVPIAVVIGAGEGLFLPGSFSIIPSLLSGDDLQAGNALASSGTQLATLAGPAIGGALVILAGPSLAFGLDALSFVVSAATLATLAGPADRGVRRASSAAPGAPAETEAAPVPTLRAMLRSERVLQIIVLVNIAANLGMGGMSEVALPALAHGPLHAGASGYGAVLAAFGGGALLGTIAAGQVGRLRRPVIVGSLAFLAEAACIAVAPYLGATFAVAAAMAGTGVLNGFGNVLTITAFQRWAPSQALGRLAGLLTLTSFGVFPISVALAAVVVRHWGPSPFFLLAAVTTAVAILAGLSQRAWREFGANHPATTPEPAHHLEGQPA
;
A
#
# COMPACT_ATOMS: atom_id res chain seq x y z
N MET A 1 6.25 -9.86 31.96
CA MET A 1 6.77 -10.18 30.60
C MET A 1 6.42 -9.19 29.48
N PRO A 2 5.28 -8.45 29.45
CA PRO A 2 4.98 -7.53 28.33
C PRO A 2 5.94 -6.34 28.18
N ARG A 3 6.60 -5.87 29.24
CA ARG A 3 7.57 -4.75 29.15
C ARG A 3 8.88 -5.12 28.43
N LEU A 4 9.32 -6.37 28.51
CA LEU A 4 10.54 -6.84 27.83
C LEU A 4 10.33 -7.03 26.33
N THR A 5 9.13 -7.42 25.90
CA THR A 5 8.76 -7.53 24.49
C THR A 5 8.59 -6.17 23.82
N ALA A 6 7.99 -5.20 24.52
CA ALA A 6 7.88 -3.82 24.03
C ALA A 6 9.26 -3.14 23.86
N LEU A 7 10.20 -3.37 24.78
CA LEU A 7 11.57 -2.85 24.68
C LEU A 7 12.35 -3.47 23.51
N ARG A 8 12.13 -4.74 23.19
CA ARG A 8 12.72 -5.41 22.03
C ARG A 8 12.16 -4.89 20.71
N ALA A 9 10.86 -4.59 20.64
CA ALA A 9 10.24 -4.01 19.44
C ALA A 9 10.80 -2.64 19.06
N LEU A 10 11.27 -1.85 20.04
CA LEU A 10 11.88 -0.53 19.83
C LEU A 10 13.42 -0.58 19.70
N ALA A 11 14.04 -1.74 19.81
CA ALA A 11 15.50 -1.89 19.74
C ALA A 11 16.13 -1.30 18.48
N PRO A 12 15.53 -1.44 17.26
CA PRO A 12 16.10 -0.87 16.03
C PRO A 12 16.24 0.66 16.07
N LEU A 13 15.41 1.37 16.85
CA LEU A 13 15.48 2.84 16.98
C LEU A 13 16.74 3.31 17.73
N ARG A 14 17.47 2.41 18.41
CA ARG A 14 18.78 2.72 19.02
C ARG A 14 19.84 2.96 17.95
N LEU A 15 19.70 2.32 16.79
CA LEU A 15 20.58 2.53 15.64
C LEU A 15 20.27 3.86 14.99
N ARG A 16 21.23 4.80 15.00
CA ARG A 16 21.05 6.16 14.46
C ARG A 16 20.55 6.13 13.02
N GLY A 17 21.09 5.25 12.19
CA GLY A 17 20.70 5.12 10.79
C GLY A 17 19.24 4.75 10.62
N PHE A 18 18.78 3.71 11.30
CA PHE A 18 17.39 3.27 11.23
C PHE A 18 16.42 4.31 11.83
N ARG A 19 16.81 4.97 12.94
CA ARG A 19 15.99 6.04 13.54
C ARG A 19 15.78 7.21 12.59
N LEU A 20 16.83 7.68 11.90
CA LEU A 20 16.74 8.76 10.92
C LEU A 20 15.88 8.35 9.72
N LEU A 21 16.04 7.14 9.20
CA LEU A 21 15.18 6.60 8.15
C LEU A 21 13.72 6.57 8.58
N THR A 22 13.44 6.08 9.78
CA THR A 22 12.06 6.00 10.31
C THR A 22 11.44 7.38 10.45
N ILE A 23 12.17 8.37 11.00
CA ILE A 23 11.70 9.75 11.11
C ILE A 23 11.36 10.31 9.72
N GLY A 24 12.26 10.19 8.75
CA GLY A 24 12.03 10.67 7.38
C GLY A 24 10.80 10.01 6.75
N GLN A 25 10.70 8.69 6.79
CA GLN A 25 9.59 7.96 6.18
C GLN A 25 8.23 8.22 6.87
N VAL A 26 8.18 8.25 8.20
CA VAL A 26 6.92 8.53 8.91
C VAL A 26 6.45 9.96 8.61
N THR A 27 7.37 10.93 8.61
CA THR A 27 7.04 12.33 8.30
C THR A 27 6.53 12.46 6.87
N SER A 28 7.18 11.82 5.90
CA SER A 28 6.77 11.83 4.49
C SER A 28 5.42 11.11 4.29
N ASN A 29 5.20 9.96 4.94
CA ASN A 29 3.90 9.27 4.85
C ASN A 29 2.73 10.12 5.41
N VAL A 30 2.96 10.91 6.46
CA VAL A 30 1.95 11.85 6.97
C VAL A 30 1.71 12.99 5.97
N GLY A 31 2.77 13.52 5.36
CA GLY A 31 2.66 14.51 4.28
C GLY A 31 1.84 13.99 3.09
N ASP A 32 2.21 12.82 2.57
CA ASP A 32 1.49 12.15 1.49
C ASP A 32 -0.01 11.95 1.81
N ALA A 33 -0.33 11.58 3.06
CA ALA A 33 -1.72 11.41 3.49
C ALA A 33 -2.48 12.73 3.59
N CYS A 34 -1.81 13.84 3.94
CA CYS A 34 -2.40 15.19 3.86
C CYS A 34 -2.61 15.61 2.40
N TYR A 35 -1.65 15.34 1.51
CA TYR A 35 -1.76 15.58 0.07
C TYR A 35 -2.95 14.83 -0.54
N ALA A 36 -3.18 13.56 -0.14
CA ALA A 36 -4.28 12.73 -0.63
C ALA A 36 -5.67 13.35 -0.35
N VAL A 37 -5.80 14.16 0.70
CA VAL A 37 -7.04 14.93 0.98
C VAL A 37 -7.02 16.28 0.25
N ALA A 38 -5.88 16.96 0.27
CA ALA A 38 -5.79 18.33 -0.24
C ALA A 38 -5.93 18.39 -1.77
N LEU A 39 -5.38 17.43 -2.52
CA LEU A 39 -5.41 17.46 -3.98
C LEU A 39 -6.82 17.33 -4.55
N PRO A 40 -7.61 16.29 -4.21
CA PRO A 40 -8.98 16.18 -4.70
C PRO A 40 -9.82 17.39 -4.29
N TRP A 41 -9.65 17.88 -3.06
CA TRP A 41 -10.37 19.05 -2.57
C TRP A 41 -10.01 20.31 -3.35
N TYR A 42 -8.72 20.57 -3.60
CA TYR A 42 -8.27 21.71 -4.38
C TYR A 42 -8.84 21.71 -5.80
N VAL A 43 -8.80 20.54 -6.46
CA VAL A 43 -9.30 20.41 -7.84
C VAL A 43 -10.81 20.62 -7.90
N LEU A 44 -11.58 20.03 -6.96
CA LEU A 44 -13.04 20.10 -6.98
C LEU A 44 -13.57 21.47 -6.52
N ALA A 45 -13.00 22.03 -5.46
CA ALA A 45 -13.39 23.35 -4.93
C ALA A 45 -13.04 24.49 -5.89
N ALA A 46 -11.96 24.36 -6.66
CA ALA A 46 -11.57 25.33 -7.69
C ALA A 46 -12.31 25.15 -9.03
N HIS A 47 -13.43 24.42 -9.03
CA HIS A 47 -14.25 24.14 -10.22
C HIS A 47 -13.50 23.41 -11.35
N GLY A 48 -12.39 22.72 -11.05
CA GLY A 48 -11.64 21.94 -12.03
C GLY A 48 -12.38 20.71 -12.53
N GLY A 49 -13.35 20.24 -11.75
CA GLY A 49 -14.21 19.11 -12.09
C GLY A 49 -13.53 17.75 -11.97
N VAL A 50 -14.35 16.70 -11.97
CA VAL A 50 -13.92 15.32 -11.74
C VAL A 50 -12.99 14.79 -12.83
N LEU A 51 -13.15 15.28 -14.08
CA LEU A 51 -12.26 14.89 -15.19
C LEU A 51 -10.84 15.39 -14.99
N LEU A 52 -10.67 16.63 -14.53
CA LEU A 52 -9.33 17.15 -14.20
C LEU A 52 -8.71 16.32 -13.09
N LEU A 53 -9.47 16.00 -12.03
CA LEU A 53 -9.01 15.14 -10.96
C LEU A 53 -8.54 13.78 -11.48
N GLY A 54 -9.36 13.08 -12.25
CA GLY A 54 -8.99 11.79 -12.84
C GLY A 54 -7.79 11.87 -13.79
N THR A 55 -7.67 12.97 -14.58
CA THR A 55 -6.52 13.19 -15.46
C THR A 55 -5.23 13.38 -14.65
N VAL A 56 -5.27 14.17 -13.58
CA VAL A 56 -4.11 14.41 -12.68
C VAL A 56 -3.68 13.10 -12.01
N LEU A 57 -4.64 12.32 -11.49
CA LEU A 57 -4.35 11.05 -10.84
C LEU A 57 -3.84 9.98 -11.84
N ALA A 58 -4.37 9.95 -13.06
CA ALA A 58 -3.84 9.08 -14.11
C ALA A 58 -2.42 9.50 -14.54
N ALA A 59 -2.18 10.82 -14.67
CA ALA A 59 -0.87 11.38 -14.98
C ALA A 59 0.18 11.10 -13.88
N TYR A 60 -0.24 10.96 -12.63
CA TYR A 60 0.59 10.48 -11.54
C TYR A 60 0.83 8.96 -11.62
N GLY A 61 -0.23 8.17 -11.81
CA GLY A 61 -0.17 6.71 -11.72
C GLY A 61 0.60 6.04 -12.87
N VAL A 62 0.50 6.57 -14.10
CA VAL A 62 1.20 6.00 -15.27
C VAL A 62 2.71 6.03 -15.10
N PRO A 63 3.38 7.18 -14.87
CA PRO A 63 4.83 7.20 -14.70
C PRO A 63 5.28 6.49 -13.42
N ARG A 64 4.50 6.53 -12.33
CA ARG A 64 4.76 5.75 -11.12
C ARG A 64 4.93 4.27 -11.45
N THR A 65 3.97 3.68 -12.14
CA THR A 65 4.00 2.25 -12.49
C THR A 65 5.13 1.94 -13.48
N ALA A 66 5.30 2.75 -14.52
CA ALA A 66 6.31 2.53 -15.55
C ALA A 66 7.75 2.60 -15.01
N LEU A 67 7.98 3.45 -14.01
CA LEU A 67 9.33 3.69 -13.48
C LEU A 67 9.70 2.81 -12.28
N ILE A 68 8.83 1.94 -11.77
CA ILE A 68 9.19 0.98 -10.70
C ILE A 68 10.39 0.11 -11.11
N ALA A 69 10.37 -0.45 -12.32
CA ALA A 69 11.48 -1.29 -12.80
C ALA A 69 12.78 -0.48 -12.99
N VAL A 70 12.66 0.76 -13.49
CA VAL A 70 13.79 1.68 -13.64
C VAL A 70 14.37 2.06 -12.27
N GLY A 71 13.50 2.29 -11.27
CA GLY A 71 13.87 2.58 -9.89
C GLY A 71 14.65 1.43 -9.24
N GLY A 72 14.26 0.18 -9.52
CA GLY A 72 15.03 -1.00 -9.10
C GLY A 72 16.43 -1.00 -9.66
N TYR A 73 16.57 -0.85 -10.99
CA TYR A 73 17.88 -0.75 -11.65
C TYR A 73 18.71 0.42 -11.15
N ALA A 74 18.08 1.60 -10.97
CA ALA A 74 18.74 2.79 -10.44
C ALA A 74 19.26 2.58 -9.00
N SER A 75 18.46 1.93 -8.14
CA SER A 75 18.83 1.63 -6.76
C SER A 75 20.02 0.65 -6.68
N ASP A 76 20.09 -0.31 -7.59
CA ASP A 76 21.21 -1.24 -7.67
C ASP A 76 22.48 -0.56 -8.18
N ARG A 77 22.35 0.39 -9.13
CA ARG A 77 23.48 1.07 -9.78
C ARG A 77 24.06 2.20 -8.94
N TRP A 78 23.20 3.02 -8.28
CA TRP A 78 23.60 4.29 -7.63
C TRP A 78 23.39 4.32 -6.11
N ARG A 79 23.12 3.25 -5.45
CA ARG A 79 22.71 3.12 -4.05
C ARG A 79 21.28 3.61 -3.78
N PRO A 80 20.49 2.82 -3.02
CA PRO A 80 19.10 3.16 -2.68
C PRO A 80 18.95 4.54 -2.05
N GLN A 81 19.85 4.90 -1.09
CA GLN A 81 19.80 6.19 -0.40
C GLN A 81 19.93 7.38 -1.35
N THR A 82 20.80 7.28 -2.36
CA THR A 82 21.03 8.38 -3.31
C THR A 82 19.82 8.59 -4.22
N VAL A 83 19.21 7.49 -4.70
CA VAL A 83 18.01 7.55 -5.55
C VAL A 83 16.86 8.12 -4.74
N MET A 84 16.62 7.61 -3.53
CA MET A 84 15.56 8.08 -2.63
C MET A 84 15.73 9.58 -2.29
N MET A 85 16.94 10.00 -1.92
CA MET A 85 17.23 11.40 -1.61
C MET A 85 16.99 12.32 -2.81
N ALA A 86 17.43 11.94 -4.00
CA ALA A 86 17.25 12.74 -5.21
C ALA A 86 15.76 12.87 -5.58
N THR A 87 15.01 11.79 -5.48
CA THR A 87 13.57 11.80 -5.76
C THR A 87 12.79 12.63 -4.73
N ASP A 88 13.12 12.54 -3.44
CA ASP A 88 12.50 13.36 -2.40
C ASP A 88 12.81 14.85 -2.58
N ALA A 89 14.04 15.20 -2.96
CA ALA A 89 14.40 16.59 -3.25
C ALA A 89 13.57 17.16 -4.43
N VAL A 90 13.39 16.37 -5.50
CA VAL A 90 12.58 16.78 -6.66
C VAL A 90 11.10 16.89 -6.25
N ARG A 91 10.56 15.93 -5.50
CA ARG A 91 9.17 15.97 -5.00
C ARG A 91 8.94 17.19 -4.11
N ALA A 92 9.87 17.50 -3.21
CA ALA A 92 9.81 18.68 -2.36
C ALA A 92 9.70 19.98 -3.17
N LEU A 93 10.54 20.14 -4.20
CA LEU A 93 10.51 21.33 -5.07
C LEU A 93 9.20 21.47 -5.83
N VAL A 94 8.70 20.36 -6.38
CA VAL A 94 7.48 20.35 -7.18
C VAL A 94 6.24 20.58 -6.30
N LEU A 95 6.22 20.02 -5.09
CA LEU A 95 5.14 20.26 -4.12
C LEU A 95 5.18 21.69 -3.57
N ALA A 96 6.36 22.26 -3.36
CA ALA A 96 6.48 23.68 -3.00
C ALA A 96 5.90 24.57 -4.11
N ALA A 97 6.21 24.26 -5.39
CA ALA A 97 5.60 24.96 -6.52
C ALA A 97 4.07 24.79 -6.56
N LEU A 98 3.57 23.58 -6.26
CA LEU A 98 2.13 23.32 -6.14
C LEU A 98 1.50 24.14 -5.00
N ALA A 99 2.16 24.25 -3.85
CA ALA A 99 1.68 25.06 -2.73
C ALA A 99 1.54 26.53 -3.12
N VAL A 100 2.53 27.10 -3.83
CA VAL A 100 2.49 28.47 -4.34
C VAL A 100 1.36 28.66 -5.35
N THR A 101 1.21 27.72 -6.30
CA THR A 101 0.13 27.81 -7.30
C THR A 101 -1.24 27.67 -6.68
N ALA A 102 -1.41 26.84 -5.66
CA ALA A 102 -2.67 26.69 -4.93
C ALA A 102 -3.02 27.91 -4.07
N ALA A 103 -2.02 28.68 -3.63
CA ALA A 103 -2.22 29.92 -2.91
C ALA A 103 -2.61 31.10 -3.82
N THR A 104 -2.18 31.08 -5.09
CA THR A 104 -2.27 32.24 -6.00
C THR A 104 -3.30 32.10 -7.12
N GLY A 105 -3.84 30.88 -7.35
CA GLY A 105 -4.72 30.68 -8.49
C GLY A 105 -5.56 29.42 -8.48
N PRO A 106 -6.43 29.30 -9.49
CA PRO A 106 -7.28 28.13 -9.65
C PRO A 106 -6.51 26.88 -10.11
N ALA A 107 -7.10 25.71 -9.90
CA ALA A 107 -6.58 24.44 -10.38
C ALA A 107 -6.59 24.38 -11.92
N ARG A 108 -5.42 24.42 -12.56
CA ARG A 108 -5.26 24.38 -14.02
C ARG A 108 -4.55 23.11 -14.46
N ALA A 109 -5.08 22.43 -15.46
CA ALA A 109 -4.49 21.20 -16.00
C ALA A 109 -3.04 21.38 -16.45
N VAL A 110 -2.71 22.53 -17.08
CA VAL A 110 -1.36 22.85 -17.58
C VAL A 110 -0.30 22.88 -16.45
N VAL A 111 -0.72 23.12 -15.21
CA VAL A 111 0.16 23.10 -14.03
C VAL A 111 0.11 21.77 -13.32
N LEU A 112 -1.08 21.26 -13.05
CA LEU A 112 -1.28 20.07 -12.23
C LEU A 112 -0.80 18.78 -12.90
N VAL A 113 -1.00 18.64 -14.23
CA VAL A 113 -0.61 17.42 -14.95
C VAL A 113 0.92 17.22 -14.95
N PRO A 114 1.77 18.21 -15.33
CA PRO A 114 3.22 18.04 -15.22
C PRO A 114 3.70 17.77 -13.80
N ILE A 115 3.12 18.44 -12.80
CA ILE A 115 3.43 18.22 -11.39
C ILE A 115 3.12 16.76 -11.00
N ALA A 116 1.94 16.25 -11.35
CA ALA A 116 1.55 14.88 -11.07
C ALA A 116 2.47 13.86 -11.75
N VAL A 117 2.89 14.09 -12.99
CA VAL A 117 3.86 13.25 -13.72
C VAL A 117 5.18 13.18 -12.93
N VAL A 118 5.71 14.32 -12.47
CA VAL A 118 6.98 14.35 -11.73
C VAL A 118 6.86 13.66 -10.37
N ILE A 119 5.77 13.89 -9.63
CA ILE A 119 5.54 13.24 -8.34
C ILE A 119 5.43 11.72 -8.52
N GLY A 120 4.62 11.27 -9.50
CA GLY A 120 4.48 9.85 -9.79
C GLY A 120 5.78 9.19 -10.24
N ALA A 121 6.54 9.85 -11.12
CA ALA A 121 7.86 9.40 -11.54
C ALA A 121 8.82 9.26 -10.34
N GLY A 122 8.85 10.25 -9.46
CA GLY A 122 9.64 10.24 -8.24
C GLY A 122 9.28 9.06 -7.33
N GLU A 123 8.00 8.79 -7.14
CA GLU A 123 7.56 7.67 -6.31
C GLU A 123 7.89 6.30 -6.94
N GLY A 124 7.72 6.15 -8.26
CA GLY A 124 8.10 4.93 -8.96
C GLY A 124 9.58 4.60 -8.84
N LEU A 125 10.44 5.64 -8.86
CA LEU A 125 11.89 5.50 -8.64
C LEU A 125 12.24 5.25 -7.16
N PHE A 126 11.50 5.85 -6.22
CA PHE A 126 11.72 5.75 -4.77
C PHE A 126 11.40 4.35 -4.23
N LEU A 127 10.29 3.77 -4.68
CA LEU A 127 9.68 2.59 -4.08
C LEU A 127 10.62 1.37 -3.96
N PRO A 128 11.39 0.95 -4.99
CA PRO A 128 12.30 -0.18 -4.85
C PRO A 128 13.44 0.09 -3.85
N GLY A 129 13.93 1.33 -3.79
CA GLY A 129 14.93 1.75 -2.83
C GLY A 129 14.45 1.63 -1.39
N SER A 130 13.19 1.98 -1.12
CA SER A 130 12.59 1.91 0.22
C SER A 130 12.48 0.48 0.76
N PHE A 131 12.29 -0.51 -0.11
CA PHE A 131 12.30 -1.93 0.30
C PHE A 131 13.71 -2.47 0.57
N SER A 132 14.74 -1.94 -0.11
CA SER A 132 16.10 -2.45 0.01
C SER A 132 16.92 -1.78 1.10
N ILE A 133 16.52 -0.59 1.57
CA ILE A 133 17.29 0.17 2.57
C ILE A 133 17.22 -0.44 3.97
N ILE A 134 16.05 -0.97 4.41
CA ILE A 134 15.89 -1.54 5.75
C ILE A 134 16.80 -2.75 5.97
N PRO A 135 16.84 -3.75 5.06
CA PRO A 135 17.78 -4.86 5.17
C PRO A 135 19.25 -4.46 5.10
N SER A 136 19.57 -3.30 4.54
CA SER A 136 20.94 -2.78 4.51
C SER A 136 21.40 -2.18 5.85
N LEU A 137 20.45 -1.81 6.71
CA LEU A 137 20.71 -1.19 8.03
C LEU A 137 20.54 -2.15 9.20
N LEU A 138 19.69 -3.18 9.04
CA LEU A 138 19.30 -4.10 10.10
C LEU A 138 19.53 -5.55 9.69
N SER A 139 19.85 -6.41 10.65
CA SER A 139 20.04 -7.84 10.44
C SER A 139 19.42 -8.65 11.58
N GLY A 140 19.22 -9.94 11.36
CA GLY A 140 18.68 -10.86 12.37
C GLY A 140 17.32 -10.43 12.93
N ASP A 141 17.16 -10.48 14.24
CA ASP A 141 15.90 -10.16 14.95
C ASP A 141 15.53 -8.67 14.81
N ASP A 142 16.51 -7.78 14.68
CA ASP A 142 16.28 -6.35 14.50
C ASP A 142 15.63 -6.03 13.14
N LEU A 143 15.87 -6.83 12.11
CA LEU A 143 15.24 -6.66 10.81
C LEU A 143 13.71 -6.86 10.88
N GLN A 144 13.26 -7.88 11.60
CA GLN A 144 11.84 -8.12 11.80
C GLN A 144 11.17 -6.99 12.59
N ALA A 145 11.82 -6.55 13.69
CA ALA A 145 11.34 -5.44 14.50
C ALA A 145 11.32 -4.11 13.70
N GLY A 146 12.34 -3.87 12.86
CA GLY A 146 12.42 -2.70 11.98
C GLY A 146 11.31 -2.66 10.94
N ASN A 147 11.03 -3.78 10.26
CA ASN A 147 9.92 -3.87 9.33
C ASN A 147 8.56 -3.65 10.02
N ALA A 148 8.38 -4.18 11.24
CA ALA A 148 7.18 -3.95 12.02
C ALA A 148 6.99 -2.47 12.38
N LEU A 149 8.07 -1.77 12.77
CA LEU A 149 8.05 -0.33 13.06
C LEU A 149 7.73 0.50 11.81
N ALA A 150 8.35 0.19 10.67
CA ALA A 150 8.08 0.87 9.40
C ALA A 150 6.61 0.70 8.99
N SER A 151 6.08 -0.52 9.05
CA SER A 151 4.67 -0.80 8.78
C SER A 151 3.73 -0.07 9.74
N SER A 152 4.07 -0.03 11.05
CA SER A 152 3.28 0.71 12.05
C SER A 152 3.26 2.21 11.76
N GLY A 153 4.41 2.78 11.34
CA GLY A 153 4.51 4.18 10.94
C GLY A 153 3.58 4.51 9.76
N THR A 154 3.58 3.67 8.74
CA THR A 154 2.68 3.81 7.57
C THR A 154 1.21 3.72 7.99
N GLN A 155 0.85 2.76 8.86
CA GLN A 155 -0.53 2.62 9.34
C GLN A 155 -0.98 3.84 10.17
N LEU A 156 -0.12 4.38 11.01
CA LEU A 156 -0.41 5.60 11.77
C LEU A 156 -0.60 6.80 10.83
N ALA A 157 0.21 6.94 9.79
CA ALA A 157 0.06 7.98 8.79
C ALA A 157 -1.28 7.84 8.02
N THR A 158 -1.63 6.63 7.61
CA THR A 158 -2.91 6.34 6.93
C THR A 158 -4.12 6.66 7.83
N LEU A 159 -4.00 6.43 9.14
CA LEU A 159 -5.07 6.72 10.10
C LEU A 159 -5.19 8.21 10.42
N ALA A 160 -4.07 8.86 10.78
CA ALA A 160 -4.08 10.23 11.27
C ALA A 160 -3.96 11.28 10.15
N GLY A 161 -3.26 10.96 9.07
CA GLY A 161 -2.95 11.88 7.98
C GLY A 161 -4.18 12.50 7.32
N PRO A 162 -5.21 11.73 6.93
CA PRO A 162 -6.40 12.31 6.31
C PRO A 162 -7.16 13.28 7.22
N ALA A 163 -7.24 13.00 8.52
CA ALA A 163 -7.86 13.90 9.49
C ALA A 163 -7.05 15.19 9.63
N ILE A 164 -5.72 15.08 9.72
CA ILE A 164 -4.81 16.23 9.75
C ILE A 164 -4.93 17.02 8.44
N GLY A 165 -4.88 16.35 7.29
CA GLY A 165 -5.02 16.99 5.98
C GLY A 165 -6.35 17.74 5.82
N GLY A 166 -7.46 17.13 6.22
CA GLY A 166 -8.77 17.77 6.21
C GLY A 166 -8.82 19.01 7.10
N ALA A 167 -8.24 18.94 8.31
CA ALA A 167 -8.15 20.10 9.21
C ALA A 167 -7.27 21.22 8.63
N LEU A 168 -6.13 20.90 8.06
CA LEU A 168 -5.22 21.86 7.42
C LEU A 168 -5.89 22.59 6.25
N VAL A 169 -6.63 21.86 5.41
CA VAL A 169 -7.36 22.43 4.28
C VAL A 169 -8.40 23.45 4.75
N ILE A 170 -9.07 23.20 5.88
CA ILE A 170 -10.05 24.13 6.45
C ILE A 170 -9.38 25.36 7.05
N LEU A 171 -8.30 25.17 7.82
CA LEU A 171 -7.67 26.24 8.59
C LEU A 171 -6.90 27.22 7.70
N ALA A 172 -6.24 26.75 6.65
CA ALA A 172 -5.35 27.57 5.84
C ALA A 172 -5.38 27.21 4.33
N GLY A 173 -6.35 26.41 3.91
CA GLY A 173 -6.49 26.00 2.52
C GLY A 173 -5.53 24.88 2.07
N PRO A 174 -5.70 24.39 0.83
CA PRO A 174 -4.88 23.28 0.29
C PRO A 174 -3.40 23.62 0.18
N SER A 175 -3.05 24.89 0.01
CA SER A 175 -1.67 25.37 -0.11
C SER A 175 -0.81 25.02 1.10
N LEU A 176 -1.36 25.13 2.33
CA LEU A 176 -0.63 24.75 3.54
C LEU A 176 -0.37 23.25 3.58
N ALA A 177 -1.35 22.41 3.22
CA ALA A 177 -1.18 20.96 3.19
C ALA A 177 -0.08 20.55 2.19
N PHE A 178 -0.05 21.15 0.99
CA PHE A 178 1.02 20.92 0.01
C PHE A 178 2.37 21.44 0.48
N GLY A 179 2.41 22.56 1.19
CA GLY A 179 3.64 23.13 1.76
C GLY A 179 4.23 22.24 2.86
N LEU A 180 3.37 21.70 3.73
CA LEU A 180 3.79 20.76 4.76
C LEU A 180 4.26 19.43 4.18
N ASP A 181 3.63 18.96 3.12
CA ASP A 181 4.08 17.78 2.39
C ASP A 181 5.43 18.02 1.71
N ALA A 182 5.62 19.18 1.06
CA ALA A 182 6.93 19.59 0.55
C ALA A 182 8.02 19.59 1.64
N LEU A 183 7.70 20.13 2.81
CA LEU A 183 8.61 20.14 3.96
C LEU A 183 8.91 18.73 4.46
N SER A 184 7.93 17.83 4.45
CA SER A 184 8.11 16.43 4.85
C SER A 184 9.15 15.72 3.97
N PHE A 185 9.13 15.99 2.65
CA PHE A 185 10.13 15.47 1.72
C PHE A 185 11.51 16.12 1.91
N VAL A 186 11.58 17.40 2.30
CA VAL A 186 12.86 18.03 2.68
C VAL A 186 13.44 17.32 3.91
N VAL A 187 12.62 17.03 4.91
CA VAL A 187 13.04 16.27 6.11
C VAL A 187 13.52 14.87 5.72
N SER A 188 12.77 14.14 4.87
CA SER A 188 13.15 12.82 4.38
C SER A 188 14.49 12.86 3.62
N ALA A 189 14.63 13.77 2.67
CA ALA A 189 15.89 13.94 1.92
C ALA A 189 17.07 14.27 2.84
N ALA A 190 16.88 15.16 3.83
CA ALA A 190 17.91 15.53 4.81
C ALA A 190 18.32 14.34 5.68
N THR A 191 17.37 13.53 6.15
CA THR A 191 17.67 12.31 6.93
C THR A 191 18.43 11.30 6.08
N LEU A 192 18.04 11.09 4.81
CA LEU A 192 18.75 10.22 3.87
C LEU A 192 20.16 10.73 3.55
N ALA A 193 20.35 12.04 3.41
CA ALA A 193 21.67 12.64 3.21
C ALA A 193 22.64 12.34 4.36
N THR A 194 22.15 12.33 5.60
CA THR A 194 22.98 11.99 6.76
C THR A 194 23.37 10.51 6.81
N LEU A 195 22.56 9.62 6.18
CA LEU A 195 22.86 8.20 6.05
C LEU A 195 23.93 7.92 4.98
N ALA A 196 24.09 8.81 4.02
CA ALA A 196 25.05 8.66 2.91
C ALA A 196 26.51 8.97 3.30
N GLY A 197 26.80 9.28 4.56
CA GLY A 197 28.11 9.67 5.08
C GLY A 197 29.18 8.56 5.08
N PRO A 198 30.47 8.92 5.31
CA PRO A 198 31.62 8.01 5.21
C PRO A 198 31.60 6.82 6.20
N ALA A 199 30.86 6.93 7.29
CA ALA A 199 30.80 5.90 8.33
C ALA A 199 30.21 4.55 7.88
N ASP A 200 29.41 4.57 6.80
CA ASP A 200 28.70 3.39 6.29
C ASP A 200 29.55 2.45 5.43
N ARG A 201 30.79 2.87 5.09
CA ARG A 201 31.72 2.04 4.29
C ARG A 201 32.27 0.83 5.06
N GLY A 202 32.24 0.89 6.38
CA GLY A 202 32.74 -0.18 7.28
C GLY A 202 31.78 -1.38 7.36
N VAL A 203 30.48 -1.14 7.42
CA VAL A 203 29.47 -2.20 7.60
C VAL A 203 29.31 -3.04 6.32
N ARG A 204 29.39 -2.45 5.15
CA ARG A 204 29.32 -3.17 3.86
C ARG A 204 30.52 -4.09 3.60
N ARG A 205 31.73 -3.73 4.05
CA ARG A 205 32.92 -4.61 3.93
C ARG A 205 32.77 -5.88 4.79
N ALA A 206 32.11 -5.78 5.95
CA ALA A 206 31.87 -6.93 6.81
C ALA A 206 30.82 -7.91 6.23
N SER A 207 29.78 -7.40 5.54
CA SER A 207 28.73 -8.25 4.92
C SER A 207 29.18 -8.89 3.62
N SER A 208 30.11 -8.23 2.88
CA SER A 208 30.68 -8.76 1.62
C SER A 208 31.86 -9.73 1.84
N ALA A 209 32.36 -9.82 3.07
CA ALA A 209 33.56 -10.57 3.43
C ALA A 209 33.30 -11.82 4.29
N ALA A 210 32.12 -12.44 4.21
CA ALA A 210 31.91 -13.78 4.74
C ALA A 210 32.32 -14.82 3.68
N PRO A 211 33.57 -15.31 3.66
CA PRO A 211 33.96 -16.44 2.81
C PRO A 211 33.48 -17.70 3.52
N GLY A 212 32.53 -18.39 2.94
CA GLY A 212 32.16 -19.72 3.40
C GLY A 212 30.69 -20.02 3.62
N ALA A 213 29.76 -19.38 2.86
CA ALA A 213 28.49 -20.03 2.67
C ALA A 213 28.75 -21.33 1.89
N PRO A 214 28.28 -22.51 2.38
CA PRO A 214 28.37 -23.74 1.60
C PRO A 214 27.70 -23.47 0.24
N ALA A 215 28.34 -23.90 -0.85
CA ALA A 215 27.75 -23.90 -2.18
C ALA A 215 26.35 -24.48 -2.07
N GLU A 216 25.33 -23.67 -2.41
CA GLU A 216 23.95 -24.13 -2.41
C GLU A 216 23.90 -25.41 -3.23
N THR A 217 23.52 -26.49 -2.58
CA THR A 217 23.12 -27.74 -3.24
C THR A 217 22.17 -27.32 -4.36
N GLU A 218 22.40 -27.81 -5.58
CA GLU A 218 21.62 -27.51 -6.79
C GLU A 218 20.12 -27.49 -6.47
N ALA A 219 19.61 -26.33 -6.12
CA ALA A 219 18.19 -26.14 -5.92
C ALA A 219 17.52 -26.29 -7.30
N ALA A 220 16.53 -27.16 -7.39
CA ALA A 220 15.76 -27.36 -8.61
C ALA A 220 15.39 -26.01 -9.24
N PRO A 221 15.50 -25.84 -10.56
CA PRO A 221 15.29 -24.54 -11.22
C PRO A 221 13.91 -23.99 -10.87
N VAL A 222 13.89 -22.85 -10.20
CA VAL A 222 12.63 -22.19 -9.81
C VAL A 222 11.87 -21.81 -11.07
N PRO A 223 10.61 -22.25 -11.26
CA PRO A 223 9.84 -21.99 -12.46
C PRO A 223 9.78 -20.49 -12.77
N THR A 224 9.82 -20.12 -14.03
CA THR A 224 9.65 -18.71 -14.44
C THR A 224 8.25 -18.23 -14.02
N LEU A 225 8.11 -16.93 -13.73
CA LEU A 225 6.81 -16.31 -13.38
C LEU A 225 5.72 -16.65 -14.42
N ARG A 226 6.08 -16.66 -15.72
CA ARG A 226 5.19 -17.03 -16.82
C ARG A 226 4.74 -18.49 -16.74
N ALA A 227 5.63 -19.40 -16.37
CA ALA A 227 5.29 -20.81 -16.18
C ALA A 227 4.35 -20.95 -14.98
N MET A 228 4.63 -20.31 -13.84
CA MET A 228 3.78 -20.34 -12.65
C MET A 228 2.37 -19.76 -12.94
N LEU A 229 2.29 -18.64 -13.66
CA LEU A 229 1.00 -18.06 -14.06
C LEU A 229 0.18 -18.98 -14.98
N ARG A 230 0.83 -19.86 -15.74
CA ARG A 230 0.13 -20.80 -16.63
C ARG A 230 -0.29 -22.09 -15.93
N SER A 231 0.52 -22.57 -14.99
CA SER A 231 0.29 -23.86 -14.30
C SER A 231 -0.55 -23.72 -13.04
N GLU A 232 -0.40 -22.60 -12.28
CA GLU A 232 -0.96 -22.47 -10.94
C GLU A 232 -2.32 -21.72 -10.95
N ARG A 233 -3.40 -22.47 -10.87
CA ARG A 233 -4.78 -21.93 -10.80
C ARG A 233 -4.97 -20.94 -9.64
N VAL A 234 -4.38 -21.24 -8.48
CA VAL A 234 -4.44 -20.37 -7.30
C VAL A 234 -3.85 -19.00 -7.61
N LEU A 235 -2.69 -18.95 -8.27
CA LEU A 235 -2.04 -17.72 -8.65
C LEU A 235 -2.88 -16.90 -9.66
N GLN A 236 -3.51 -17.56 -10.63
CA GLN A 236 -4.41 -16.91 -11.58
C GLN A 236 -5.58 -16.23 -10.87
N ILE A 237 -6.20 -16.91 -9.88
CA ILE A 237 -7.31 -16.37 -9.10
C ILE A 237 -6.84 -15.21 -8.24
N ILE A 238 -5.70 -15.32 -7.55
CA ILE A 238 -5.12 -14.24 -6.74
C ILE A 238 -4.92 -12.99 -7.59
N VAL A 239 -4.30 -13.12 -8.76
CA VAL A 239 -4.06 -12.00 -9.68
C VAL A 239 -5.36 -11.39 -10.17
N LEU A 240 -6.34 -12.20 -10.55
CA LEU A 240 -7.66 -11.72 -11.01
C LEU A 240 -8.39 -10.95 -9.90
N VAL A 241 -8.44 -11.50 -8.69
CA VAL A 241 -9.07 -10.85 -7.53
C VAL A 241 -8.35 -9.55 -7.18
N ASN A 242 -7.00 -9.55 -7.20
CA ASN A 242 -6.20 -8.36 -6.94
C ASN A 242 -6.46 -7.26 -7.97
N ILE A 243 -6.52 -7.59 -9.26
CA ILE A 243 -6.85 -6.65 -10.34
C ILE A 243 -8.26 -6.09 -10.14
N ALA A 244 -9.26 -6.94 -9.91
CA ALA A 244 -10.65 -6.51 -9.76
C ALA A 244 -10.85 -5.61 -8.54
N ALA A 245 -10.24 -5.95 -7.40
CA ALA A 245 -10.29 -5.16 -6.18
C ALA A 245 -9.64 -3.78 -6.39
N ASN A 246 -8.44 -3.72 -6.99
CA ASN A 246 -7.75 -2.45 -7.23
C ASN A 246 -8.42 -1.61 -8.33
N LEU A 247 -9.08 -2.24 -9.33
CA LEU A 247 -9.87 -1.54 -10.33
C LEU A 247 -11.07 -0.82 -9.72
N GLY A 248 -11.72 -1.43 -8.73
CA GLY A 248 -12.82 -0.80 -8.00
C GLY A 248 -12.32 0.22 -6.98
N MET A 249 -11.41 -0.19 -6.11
CA MET A 249 -10.99 0.59 -4.93
C MET A 249 -10.27 1.88 -5.31
N GLY A 250 -9.33 1.86 -6.28
CA GLY A 250 -8.53 3.04 -6.65
C GLY A 250 -9.40 4.22 -7.09
N GLY A 251 -10.29 4.02 -8.05
CA GLY A 251 -11.18 5.09 -8.52
C GLY A 251 -12.25 5.47 -7.50
N MET A 252 -12.70 4.51 -6.68
CA MET A 252 -13.68 4.77 -5.62
C MET A 252 -13.07 5.69 -4.54
N SER A 253 -11.88 5.39 -4.04
CA SER A 253 -11.25 6.16 -2.97
C SER A 253 -10.74 7.53 -3.44
N GLU A 254 -10.17 7.60 -4.66
CA GLU A 254 -9.46 8.80 -5.13
C GLU A 254 -10.33 9.76 -5.94
N VAL A 255 -11.43 9.28 -6.53
CA VAL A 255 -12.29 10.11 -7.41
C VAL A 255 -13.74 10.12 -6.93
N ALA A 256 -14.36 8.95 -6.73
CA ALA A 256 -15.78 8.88 -6.42
C ALA A 256 -16.09 9.34 -4.99
N LEU A 257 -15.26 8.98 -4.01
CA LEU A 257 -15.45 9.39 -2.61
C LEU A 257 -15.27 10.89 -2.39
N PRO A 258 -14.20 11.57 -2.87
CA PRO A 258 -14.11 13.02 -2.78
C PRO A 258 -15.24 13.73 -3.56
N ALA A 259 -15.66 13.22 -4.69
CA ALA A 259 -16.80 13.76 -5.43
C ALA A 259 -18.12 13.61 -4.65
N LEU A 260 -18.32 12.49 -3.96
CA LEU A 260 -19.45 12.25 -3.08
C LEU A 260 -19.43 13.23 -1.90
N ALA A 261 -18.27 13.42 -1.27
CA ALA A 261 -18.10 14.30 -0.12
C ALA A 261 -18.28 15.80 -0.48
N HIS A 262 -17.76 16.21 -1.65
CA HIS A 262 -17.87 17.58 -2.14
C HIS A 262 -19.28 17.90 -2.64
N GLY A 263 -19.90 16.99 -3.39
CA GLY A 263 -21.23 17.18 -3.99
C GLY A 263 -22.37 16.75 -3.05
N PRO A 264 -22.93 15.53 -3.21
CA PRO A 264 -24.19 15.13 -2.55
C PRO A 264 -24.19 15.22 -1.03
N LEU A 265 -23.04 14.97 -0.37
CA LEU A 265 -22.96 15.02 1.10
C LEU A 265 -22.67 16.41 1.65
N HIS A 266 -22.19 17.35 0.85
CA HIS A 266 -21.74 18.68 1.33
C HIS A 266 -20.84 18.61 2.59
N ALA A 267 -20.03 17.55 2.68
CA ALA A 267 -19.29 17.18 3.89
C ALA A 267 -18.10 18.11 4.19
N GLY A 268 -17.67 18.90 3.21
CA GLY A 268 -16.45 19.70 3.35
C GLY A 268 -15.17 18.84 3.36
N ALA A 269 -14.01 19.50 3.42
CA ALA A 269 -12.71 18.82 3.49
C ALA A 269 -12.54 18.01 4.77
N SER A 270 -13.07 18.51 5.91
CA SER A 270 -13.04 17.80 7.19
C SER A 270 -13.86 16.52 7.17
N GLY A 271 -15.07 16.61 6.61
CA GLY A 271 -15.94 15.44 6.47
C GLY A 271 -15.30 14.36 5.58
N TYR A 272 -14.71 14.76 4.46
CA TYR A 272 -13.94 13.86 3.61
C TYR A 272 -12.74 13.23 4.36
N GLY A 273 -11.94 14.06 5.05
CA GLY A 273 -10.83 13.59 5.86
C GLY A 273 -11.27 12.63 6.98
N ALA A 274 -12.42 12.92 7.63
CA ALA A 274 -12.99 12.05 8.66
C ALA A 274 -13.45 10.70 8.10
N VAL A 275 -14.03 10.67 6.90
CA VAL A 275 -14.41 9.42 6.21
C VAL A 275 -13.19 8.56 5.89
N LEU A 276 -12.11 9.16 5.39
CA LEU A 276 -10.85 8.45 5.13
C LEU A 276 -10.19 7.96 6.43
N ALA A 277 -10.17 8.79 7.47
CA ALA A 277 -9.66 8.39 8.79
C ALA A 277 -10.47 7.25 9.40
N ALA A 278 -11.79 7.24 9.22
CA ALA A 278 -12.67 6.16 9.66
C ALA A 278 -12.34 4.85 8.95
N PHE A 279 -12.10 4.87 7.63
CA PHE A 279 -11.61 3.71 6.88
C PHE A 279 -10.26 3.22 7.41
N GLY A 280 -9.28 4.11 7.58
CA GLY A 280 -7.95 3.76 8.09
C GLY A 280 -8.00 3.18 9.51
N GLY A 281 -8.78 3.79 10.41
CA GLY A 281 -9.01 3.29 11.76
C GLY A 281 -9.68 1.92 11.78
N GLY A 282 -10.69 1.74 10.93
CA GLY A 282 -11.32 0.45 10.71
C GLY A 282 -10.31 -0.61 10.24
N ALA A 283 -9.48 -0.30 9.25
CA ALA A 283 -8.48 -1.22 8.71
C ALA A 283 -7.46 -1.65 9.78
N LEU A 284 -7.03 -0.73 10.65
CA LEU A 284 -6.18 -1.05 11.80
C LEU A 284 -6.87 -2.02 12.76
N LEU A 285 -8.13 -1.75 13.14
CA LEU A 285 -8.92 -2.64 14.01
C LEU A 285 -9.11 -4.01 13.40
N GLY A 286 -9.41 -4.09 12.10
CA GLY A 286 -9.54 -5.34 11.36
C GLY A 286 -8.25 -6.16 11.33
N THR A 287 -7.11 -5.49 11.10
CA THR A 287 -5.78 -6.09 11.12
C THR A 287 -5.44 -6.67 12.51
N ILE A 288 -5.73 -5.91 13.58
CA ILE A 288 -5.53 -6.37 14.96
C ILE A 288 -6.43 -7.58 15.26
N ALA A 289 -7.71 -7.50 14.87
CA ALA A 289 -8.65 -8.60 15.08
C ALA A 289 -8.20 -9.88 14.35
N ALA A 290 -7.73 -9.77 13.11
CA ALA A 290 -7.19 -10.91 12.36
C ALA A 290 -5.97 -11.55 13.05
N GLY A 291 -5.11 -10.72 13.66
CA GLY A 291 -3.96 -11.21 14.43
C GLY A 291 -4.32 -11.98 15.70
N GLN A 292 -5.51 -11.71 16.27
CA GLN A 292 -6.01 -12.40 17.47
C GLN A 292 -6.79 -13.68 17.16
N VAL A 293 -7.29 -13.81 15.94
CA VAL A 293 -7.97 -15.03 15.49
C VAL A 293 -6.92 -16.12 15.29
N GLY A 294 -7.00 -17.19 16.09
CA GLY A 294 -6.10 -18.33 15.99
C GLY A 294 -6.08 -19.00 14.61
N ARG A 295 -5.47 -20.18 14.50
CA ARG A 295 -5.39 -20.92 13.23
C ARG A 295 -6.77 -21.30 12.72
N LEU A 296 -7.27 -20.61 11.71
CA LEU A 296 -8.49 -20.94 11.00
C LEU A 296 -8.28 -22.18 10.11
N ARG A 297 -9.28 -23.06 10.05
CA ARG A 297 -9.25 -24.21 9.13
C ARG A 297 -9.26 -23.77 7.66
N ARG A 298 -9.94 -22.69 7.32
CA ARG A 298 -10.14 -22.17 5.96
C ARG A 298 -10.00 -20.63 5.92
N PRO A 299 -8.79 -20.10 6.12
CA PRO A 299 -8.60 -18.66 6.26
C PRO A 299 -9.03 -17.87 5.02
N VAL A 300 -8.84 -18.44 3.82
CA VAL A 300 -9.19 -17.76 2.56
C VAL A 300 -10.71 -17.68 2.36
N ILE A 301 -11.47 -18.67 2.79
CA ILE A 301 -12.96 -18.56 2.75
C ILE A 301 -13.42 -17.44 3.67
N VAL A 302 -12.90 -17.39 4.90
CA VAL A 302 -13.27 -16.33 5.87
C VAL A 302 -12.86 -14.96 5.36
N GLY A 303 -11.65 -14.81 4.79
CA GLY A 303 -11.21 -13.58 4.14
C GLY A 303 -12.10 -13.19 2.95
N SER A 304 -12.49 -14.15 2.12
CA SER A 304 -13.40 -13.91 0.99
C SER A 304 -14.77 -13.43 1.44
N LEU A 305 -15.33 -14.00 2.53
CA LEU A 305 -16.58 -13.54 3.11
C LEU A 305 -16.47 -12.12 3.67
N ALA A 306 -15.32 -11.77 4.29
CA ALA A 306 -15.05 -10.42 4.72
C ALA A 306 -15.03 -9.45 3.52
N PHE A 307 -14.37 -9.78 2.41
CA PHE A 307 -14.37 -8.95 1.20
C PHE A 307 -15.74 -8.84 0.53
N LEU A 308 -16.62 -9.86 0.60
CA LEU A 308 -18.00 -9.75 0.14
C LEU A 308 -18.83 -8.80 1.03
N ALA A 309 -18.63 -8.86 2.34
CA ALA A 309 -19.27 -7.92 3.27
C ALA A 309 -18.73 -6.48 3.07
N GLU A 310 -17.43 -6.33 2.81
CA GLU A 310 -16.81 -5.07 2.40
C GLU A 310 -17.48 -4.49 1.15
N ALA A 311 -17.63 -5.30 0.10
CA ALA A 311 -18.31 -4.90 -1.12
C ALA A 311 -19.77 -4.43 -0.85
N ALA A 312 -20.49 -5.08 0.06
CA ALA A 312 -21.83 -4.64 0.45
C ALA A 312 -21.81 -3.28 1.18
N CYS A 313 -20.85 -3.04 2.09
CA CYS A 313 -20.67 -1.74 2.74
C CYS A 313 -20.35 -0.63 1.72
N ILE A 314 -19.47 -0.92 0.76
CA ILE A 314 -19.14 0.02 -0.33
C ILE A 314 -20.39 0.35 -1.17
N ALA A 315 -21.18 -0.65 -1.54
CA ALA A 315 -22.38 -0.46 -2.36
C ALA A 315 -23.43 0.43 -1.69
N VAL A 316 -23.58 0.33 -0.36
CA VAL A 316 -24.59 1.05 0.41
C VAL A 316 -24.14 2.47 0.76
N ALA A 317 -22.82 2.70 0.93
CA ALA A 317 -22.25 3.95 1.43
C ALA A 317 -22.80 5.23 0.76
N PRO A 318 -22.90 5.35 -0.58
CA PRO A 318 -23.32 6.60 -1.23
C PRO A 318 -24.82 6.93 -1.02
N TYR A 319 -25.62 5.99 -0.52
CA TYR A 319 -27.06 6.17 -0.32
C TYR A 319 -27.43 6.52 1.14
N LEU A 320 -26.47 6.60 2.04
CA LEU A 320 -26.73 6.84 3.46
C LEU A 320 -27.07 8.32 3.79
N GLY A 321 -26.83 9.26 2.86
CA GLY A 321 -27.28 10.65 2.95
C GLY A 321 -26.65 11.52 4.03
N ALA A 322 -25.90 10.94 4.98
CA ALA A 322 -25.28 11.68 6.08
C ALA A 322 -23.77 11.33 6.20
N THR A 323 -22.93 12.33 6.38
CA THR A 323 -21.46 12.16 6.45
C THR A 323 -21.04 11.16 7.53
N PHE A 324 -21.65 11.21 8.72
CA PHE A 324 -21.33 10.27 9.80
C PHE A 324 -21.72 8.82 9.46
N ALA A 325 -22.83 8.62 8.74
CA ALA A 325 -23.26 7.29 8.32
C ALA A 325 -22.33 6.71 7.24
N VAL A 326 -21.88 7.56 6.30
CA VAL A 326 -20.85 7.17 5.31
C VAL A 326 -19.53 6.88 6.02
N ALA A 327 -19.11 7.67 7.01
CA ALA A 327 -17.93 7.41 7.80
C ALA A 327 -18.02 6.07 8.56
N ALA A 328 -19.18 5.76 9.15
CA ALA A 328 -19.43 4.47 9.81
C ALA A 328 -19.37 3.29 8.83
N ALA A 329 -19.96 3.43 7.62
CA ALA A 329 -19.86 2.44 6.57
C ALA A 329 -18.42 2.23 6.10
N MET A 330 -17.64 3.32 5.94
CA MET A 330 -16.23 3.25 5.57
C MET A 330 -15.36 2.68 6.68
N ALA A 331 -15.68 2.93 7.96
CA ALA A 331 -15.03 2.22 9.07
C ALA A 331 -15.28 0.72 9.00
N GLY A 332 -16.52 0.29 8.75
CA GLY A 332 -16.88 -1.11 8.51
C GLY A 332 -16.13 -1.73 7.33
N THR A 333 -16.09 -0.99 6.19
CA THR A 333 -15.28 -1.34 5.00
C THR A 333 -13.83 -1.55 5.40
N GLY A 334 -13.23 -0.63 6.16
CA GLY A 334 -11.86 -0.73 6.64
C GLY A 334 -11.63 -1.98 7.51
N VAL A 335 -12.51 -2.24 8.49
CA VAL A 335 -12.40 -3.44 9.35
C VAL A 335 -12.38 -4.72 8.52
N LEU A 336 -13.29 -4.85 7.59
CA LEU A 336 -13.42 -6.03 6.73
C LEU A 336 -12.21 -6.17 5.79
N ASN A 337 -11.74 -5.05 5.23
CA ASN A 337 -10.55 -4.97 4.39
C ASN A 337 -9.29 -5.41 5.16
N GLY A 338 -9.00 -4.77 6.30
CA GLY A 338 -7.83 -5.11 7.11
C GLY A 338 -7.83 -6.57 7.57
N PHE A 339 -8.99 -7.06 8.01
CA PHE A 339 -9.17 -8.45 8.43
C PHE A 339 -8.94 -9.44 7.27
N GLY A 340 -9.61 -9.23 6.14
CA GLY A 340 -9.52 -10.09 4.95
C GLY A 340 -8.10 -10.10 4.35
N ASN A 341 -7.44 -8.93 4.28
CA ASN A 341 -6.07 -8.81 3.78
C ASN A 341 -5.08 -9.63 4.61
N VAL A 342 -5.12 -9.54 5.95
CA VAL A 342 -4.20 -10.31 6.80
C VAL A 342 -4.36 -11.82 6.57
N LEU A 343 -5.58 -12.31 6.50
CA LEU A 343 -5.84 -13.73 6.26
C LEU A 343 -5.34 -14.19 4.90
N THR A 344 -5.62 -13.41 3.85
CA THR A 344 -5.26 -13.76 2.46
C THR A 344 -3.75 -13.64 2.24
N ILE A 345 -3.10 -12.57 2.72
CA ILE A 345 -1.65 -12.39 2.61
C ILE A 345 -0.91 -13.49 3.38
N THR A 346 -1.37 -13.83 4.59
CA THR A 346 -0.76 -14.91 5.38
C THR A 346 -0.88 -16.27 4.68
N ALA A 347 -2.04 -16.56 4.08
CA ALA A 347 -2.22 -17.78 3.29
C ALA A 347 -1.30 -17.79 2.06
N PHE A 348 -1.17 -16.66 1.37
CA PHE A 348 -0.28 -16.50 0.23
C PHE A 348 1.19 -16.72 0.60
N GLN A 349 1.67 -16.11 1.67
CA GLN A 349 3.04 -16.24 2.15
C GLN A 349 3.40 -17.68 2.55
N ARG A 350 2.43 -18.43 3.10
CA ARG A 350 2.64 -19.85 3.44
C ARG A 350 2.63 -20.78 2.23
N TRP A 351 1.90 -20.40 1.19
CA TRP A 351 1.80 -21.19 -0.05
C TRP A 351 2.95 -20.93 -1.00
N ALA A 352 3.41 -19.69 -1.11
CA ALA A 352 4.43 -19.30 -2.06
C ALA A 352 5.79 -19.92 -1.70
N PRO A 353 6.50 -20.58 -2.65
CA PRO A 353 7.87 -21.02 -2.42
C PRO A 353 8.76 -19.85 -2.02
N SER A 354 9.61 -20.03 -1.02
CA SER A 354 10.47 -18.97 -0.48
C SER A 354 11.31 -18.27 -1.55
N GLN A 355 11.84 -19.04 -2.52
CA GLN A 355 12.62 -18.53 -3.65
C GLN A 355 11.78 -17.73 -4.67
N ALA A 356 10.47 -17.93 -4.72
CA ALA A 356 9.56 -17.26 -5.65
C ALA A 356 8.80 -16.11 -4.99
N LEU A 357 8.79 -16.00 -3.66
CA LEU A 357 7.96 -15.05 -2.90
C LEU A 357 8.17 -13.61 -3.35
N GLY A 358 9.41 -13.17 -3.55
CA GLY A 358 9.71 -11.81 -4.02
C GLY A 358 9.16 -11.53 -5.43
N ARG A 359 9.27 -12.49 -6.36
CA ARG A 359 8.72 -12.35 -7.72
C ARG A 359 7.21 -12.32 -7.74
N LEU A 360 6.57 -13.14 -6.90
CA LEU A 360 5.11 -13.18 -6.76
C LEU A 360 4.57 -11.92 -6.08
N ALA A 361 5.24 -11.42 -5.04
CA ALA A 361 4.91 -10.15 -4.41
C ALA A 361 5.07 -8.97 -5.40
N GLY A 362 6.15 -8.96 -6.20
CA GLY A 362 6.35 -7.99 -7.28
C GLY A 362 5.24 -8.02 -8.33
N LEU A 363 4.74 -9.20 -8.71
CA LEU A 363 3.60 -9.34 -9.61
C LEU A 363 2.35 -8.70 -9.02
N LEU A 364 2.04 -8.95 -7.75
CA LEU A 364 0.86 -8.37 -7.08
C LEU A 364 0.99 -6.84 -6.97
N THR A 365 2.17 -6.35 -6.64
CA THR A 365 2.45 -4.90 -6.60
C THR A 365 2.26 -4.26 -7.98
N LEU A 366 2.80 -4.88 -9.04
CA LEU A 366 2.67 -4.38 -10.40
C LEU A 366 1.21 -4.40 -10.87
N THR A 367 0.45 -5.44 -10.56
CA THR A 367 -0.97 -5.50 -10.92
C THR A 367 -1.82 -4.49 -10.15
N SER A 368 -1.48 -4.20 -8.88
CA SER A 368 -2.16 -3.17 -8.09
C SER A 368 -1.90 -1.78 -8.66
N PHE A 369 -0.63 -1.40 -8.83
CA PHE A 369 -0.28 -0.07 -9.32
C PHE A 369 -0.57 0.12 -10.81
N GLY A 370 -0.44 -0.94 -11.63
CA GLY A 370 -0.72 -0.87 -13.07
C GLY A 370 -2.20 -0.65 -13.40
N VAL A 371 -3.10 -1.12 -12.54
CA VAL A 371 -4.55 -0.92 -12.70
C VAL A 371 -5.02 0.45 -12.20
N PHE A 372 -4.27 1.08 -11.29
CA PHE A 372 -4.64 2.35 -10.67
C PHE A 372 -4.97 3.47 -11.68
N PRO A 373 -4.15 3.78 -12.70
CA PRO A 373 -4.47 4.83 -13.68
C PRO A 373 -5.75 4.55 -14.46
N ILE A 374 -6.02 3.27 -14.77
CA ILE A 374 -7.23 2.83 -15.46
C ILE A 374 -8.44 3.05 -14.56
N SER A 375 -8.32 2.66 -13.28
CA SER A 375 -9.36 2.82 -12.26
C SER A 375 -9.79 4.28 -12.10
N VAL A 376 -8.83 5.19 -11.90
CA VAL A 376 -9.14 6.62 -11.68
C VAL A 376 -9.68 7.30 -12.96
N ALA A 377 -9.20 6.92 -14.13
CA ALA A 377 -9.73 7.42 -15.40
C ALA A 377 -11.18 6.96 -15.63
N LEU A 378 -11.46 5.67 -15.38
CA LEU A 378 -12.81 5.11 -15.46
C LEU A 378 -13.75 5.79 -14.46
N ALA A 379 -13.29 5.97 -13.22
CA ALA A 379 -14.05 6.67 -12.18
C ALA A 379 -14.38 8.11 -12.59
N ALA A 380 -13.43 8.85 -13.14
CA ALA A 380 -13.64 10.21 -13.60
C ALA A 380 -14.73 10.30 -14.69
N VAL A 381 -14.72 9.37 -15.64
CA VAL A 381 -15.74 9.30 -16.68
C VAL A 381 -17.12 8.96 -16.11
N VAL A 382 -17.21 7.91 -15.29
CA VAL A 382 -18.46 7.46 -14.66
C VAL A 382 -19.03 8.56 -13.77
N VAL A 383 -18.22 9.14 -12.90
CA VAL A 383 -18.65 10.18 -11.94
C VAL A 383 -19.09 11.45 -12.68
N ARG A 384 -18.43 11.82 -13.78
CA ARG A 384 -18.82 12.98 -14.59
C ARG A 384 -20.22 12.82 -15.21
N HIS A 385 -20.55 11.64 -15.72
CA HIS A 385 -21.78 11.43 -16.49
C HIS A 385 -22.96 10.98 -15.64
N TRP A 386 -22.71 10.21 -14.57
CA TRP A 386 -23.77 9.59 -13.75
C TRP A 386 -23.65 9.89 -12.26
N GLY A 387 -22.68 10.70 -11.84
CA GLY A 387 -22.42 10.98 -10.43
C GLY A 387 -21.58 9.90 -9.74
N PRO A 388 -21.26 10.09 -8.43
CA PRO A 388 -20.35 9.19 -7.70
C PRO A 388 -20.94 7.82 -7.38
N SER A 389 -22.24 7.74 -7.07
CA SER A 389 -22.88 6.50 -6.59
C SER A 389 -22.75 5.29 -7.51
N PRO A 390 -22.88 5.40 -8.85
CA PRO A 390 -22.70 4.27 -9.75
C PRO A 390 -21.29 3.68 -9.72
N PHE A 391 -20.26 4.48 -9.42
CA PHE A 391 -18.92 3.95 -9.32
C PHE A 391 -18.69 3.13 -8.04
N PHE A 392 -19.32 3.52 -6.93
CA PHE A 392 -19.33 2.69 -5.72
C PHE A 392 -19.95 1.32 -5.99
N LEU A 393 -21.07 1.30 -6.72
CA LEU A 393 -21.71 0.05 -7.11
C LEU A 393 -20.83 -0.78 -8.05
N LEU A 394 -20.18 -0.15 -9.03
CA LEU A 394 -19.23 -0.80 -9.93
C LEU A 394 -18.07 -1.43 -9.14
N ALA A 395 -17.48 -0.71 -8.20
CA ALA A 395 -16.40 -1.20 -7.34
C ALA A 395 -16.86 -2.41 -6.49
N ALA A 396 -18.04 -2.32 -5.91
CA ALA A 396 -18.63 -3.41 -5.13
C ALA A 396 -18.89 -4.65 -5.99
N VAL A 397 -19.50 -4.48 -7.17
CA VAL A 397 -19.85 -5.58 -8.07
C VAL A 397 -18.60 -6.25 -8.65
N THR A 398 -17.60 -5.48 -9.09
CA THR A 398 -16.34 -6.05 -9.63
C THR A 398 -15.63 -6.89 -8.57
N THR A 399 -15.53 -6.38 -7.33
CA THR A 399 -14.93 -7.12 -6.21
C THR A 399 -15.75 -8.36 -5.86
N ALA A 400 -17.07 -8.24 -5.73
CA ALA A 400 -17.95 -9.36 -5.39
C ALA A 400 -17.91 -10.46 -6.46
N VAL A 401 -18.00 -10.11 -7.75
CA VAL A 401 -17.93 -11.08 -8.85
C VAL A 401 -16.59 -11.80 -8.87
N ALA A 402 -15.46 -11.10 -8.69
CA ALA A 402 -14.14 -11.73 -8.65
C ALA A 402 -13.99 -12.69 -7.47
N ILE A 403 -14.46 -12.31 -6.28
CA ILE A 403 -14.45 -13.17 -5.08
C ILE A 403 -15.36 -14.39 -5.26
N LEU A 404 -16.59 -14.22 -5.77
CA LEU A 404 -17.51 -15.32 -6.03
C LEU A 404 -16.97 -16.28 -7.10
N ALA A 405 -16.37 -15.76 -8.16
CA ALA A 405 -15.66 -16.55 -9.16
C ALA A 405 -14.49 -17.33 -8.54
N GLY A 406 -13.73 -16.71 -7.64
CA GLY A 406 -12.72 -17.42 -6.85
C GLY A 406 -13.33 -18.53 -5.99
N LEU A 407 -14.36 -18.23 -5.21
CA LEU A 407 -15.03 -19.19 -4.33
C LEU A 407 -15.69 -20.35 -5.10
N SER A 408 -16.05 -20.18 -6.38
CA SER A 408 -16.54 -21.27 -7.22
C SER A 408 -15.45 -22.32 -7.50
N GLN A 409 -14.19 -21.93 -7.47
CA GLN A 409 -13.04 -22.79 -7.75
C GLN A 409 -12.60 -23.57 -6.51
N ARG A 410 -12.44 -24.90 -6.65
CA ARG A 410 -11.96 -25.76 -5.57
C ARG A 410 -10.56 -25.34 -5.09
N ALA A 411 -9.68 -25.00 -6.03
CA ALA A 411 -8.33 -24.54 -5.72
C ALA A 411 -8.30 -23.33 -4.77
N TRP A 412 -9.22 -22.38 -4.92
CA TRP A 412 -9.35 -21.22 -4.02
C TRP A 412 -9.88 -21.59 -2.65
N ARG A 413 -10.89 -22.47 -2.57
CA ARG A 413 -11.48 -22.91 -1.30
C ARG A 413 -10.53 -23.74 -0.44
N GLU A 414 -9.62 -24.48 -1.09
CA GLU A 414 -8.61 -25.31 -0.43
C GLU A 414 -7.31 -24.54 -0.16
N PHE A 415 -7.15 -23.34 -0.78
CA PHE A 415 -6.00 -22.50 -0.62
C PHE A 415 -5.81 -22.05 0.82
N GLY A 416 -4.64 -22.34 1.39
CA GLY A 416 -4.32 -22.04 2.78
C GLY A 416 -5.07 -22.89 3.81
N ALA A 417 -5.84 -23.91 3.39
CA ALA A 417 -6.45 -24.86 4.30
C ALA A 417 -5.38 -25.63 5.07
N ASN A 418 -5.49 -25.68 6.40
CA ASN A 418 -4.66 -26.54 7.20
C ASN A 418 -5.13 -28.00 6.98
N HIS A 419 -4.41 -28.78 6.17
CA HIS A 419 -4.56 -30.22 6.23
C HIS A 419 -4.13 -30.66 7.65
N PRO A 420 -4.90 -31.54 8.32
CA PRO A 420 -4.39 -32.20 9.52
C PRO A 420 -3.05 -32.84 9.12
N ALA A 421 -1.99 -32.58 9.91
CA ALA A 421 -0.71 -33.20 9.69
C ALA A 421 -0.98 -34.71 9.49
N THR A 422 -0.68 -35.20 8.30
CA THR A 422 -0.60 -36.66 8.10
C THR A 422 0.44 -37.11 9.12
N THR A 423 -0.03 -37.83 10.12
CA THR A 423 0.87 -38.50 11.08
C THR A 423 1.90 -39.23 10.23
N PRO A 424 3.20 -39.02 10.46
CA PRO A 424 4.19 -39.83 9.76
C PRO A 424 3.82 -41.28 10.03
N GLU A 425 3.61 -42.05 8.98
CA GLU A 425 3.41 -43.51 9.08
C GLU A 425 4.57 -44.05 9.89
N PRO A 426 4.33 -44.77 11.00
CA PRO A 426 5.43 -45.29 11.80
C PRO A 426 6.28 -46.14 10.88
N ALA A 427 7.57 -45.80 10.76
CA ALA A 427 8.54 -46.54 10.04
C ALA A 427 8.41 -47.99 10.51
N HIS A 428 7.92 -48.87 9.67
CA HIS A 428 7.99 -50.31 9.87
C HIS A 428 9.47 -50.65 10.03
N HIS A 429 9.91 -50.85 11.27
CA HIS A 429 11.14 -51.51 11.58
C HIS A 429 11.12 -52.85 10.86
N LEU A 430 11.88 -52.98 9.83
CA LEU A 430 12.31 -54.27 9.30
C LEU A 430 13.28 -54.87 10.35
N GLU A 431 12.72 -55.35 11.47
CA GLU A 431 13.40 -56.35 12.28
C GLU A 431 13.27 -57.68 11.56
N GLY A 432 14.41 -58.32 11.31
CA GLY A 432 14.45 -59.74 11.07
C GLY A 432 15.14 -60.17 9.78
N GLN A 433 16.47 -60.22 9.80
CA GLN A 433 17.18 -61.33 9.22
C GLN A 433 18.20 -61.86 10.23
N PRO A 434 18.05 -63.10 10.71
CA PRO A 434 19.11 -63.79 11.46
C PRO A 434 20.05 -64.53 10.50
N ALA A 435 21.34 -64.54 10.92
CA ALA A 435 22.47 -65.41 10.54
C ALA A 435 22.81 -65.57 9.06
#